data_5e47a1155afb4a4347c32b2aa8399dcc
#
_entry.id   5e47a1155afb4a4347c32b2aa8399dcc
#
_cell.length_a   1.000
_cell.length_b   1.000
_cell.length_c   1.000
_cell.angle_alpha   90.00
_cell.angle_beta   90.00
_cell.angle_gamma   90.00
#
_symmetry.space_group_name_H-M   'P 1'
#
loop_
_entity.id
_entity.type
_entity.pdbx_description
1 polymer ?
#
loop_
_entity_poly.entity_id
_entity_poly.type
_entity_poly.pdbx_seq_one_letter_code
_entity_poly.pdbx_strand_id
1 'polypeptide(L)'
;MATIDKNKFQFVKRDDFASEVIDAPAYSYWKSVFRQFLKKRTTIIMLAILVGILLMSFVYPMFSNFDYNDVSKVNDFSARLNPPSGKALFGTDNNGKSLFDGVWFGARNSIIISFIATVINVVVGVIVGGIWGISKSIDRIMMEVYNVISNIPFMLIVIVLTYSMGSGFWNLILAMSLTGWIGIAYTI
;
A
#
# COMPACT_ATOMS: atom_id res chain seq x y z
N MET A 1 31.97 -68.23 -27.16
CA MET A 1 31.33 -68.03 -25.84
C MET A 1 32.22 -67.06 -25.06
N ALA A 2 31.75 -65.87 -24.84
CA ALA A 2 32.49 -64.87 -24.05
C ALA A 2 32.39 -65.24 -22.56
N THR A 3 33.50 -65.54 -21.95
CA THR A 3 33.58 -65.81 -20.51
C THR A 3 33.34 -64.53 -19.75
N ILE A 4 32.20 -64.44 -19.08
CA ILE A 4 31.85 -63.32 -18.21
C ILE A 4 32.75 -63.37 -16.97
N ASP A 5 33.60 -62.37 -16.82
CA ASP A 5 34.51 -62.24 -15.67
C ASP A 5 33.69 -62.01 -14.40
N LYS A 6 33.64 -62.97 -13.52
CA LYS A 6 32.89 -62.97 -12.26
C LYS A 6 33.31 -61.86 -11.30
N ASN A 7 34.48 -61.27 -11.51
CA ASN A 7 35.01 -60.18 -10.67
C ASN A 7 34.40 -58.81 -11.00
N LYS A 8 33.61 -58.72 -12.07
CA LYS A 8 32.90 -57.49 -12.45
C LYS A 8 31.62 -57.23 -11.65
N PHE A 9 31.17 -58.21 -10.90
CA PHE A 9 29.98 -58.10 -10.06
C PHE A 9 30.39 -58.20 -8.59
N GLN A 10 30.87 -57.08 -8.04
CA GLN A 10 31.03 -56.95 -6.59
C GLN A 10 29.81 -56.22 -6.02
N PHE A 11 29.22 -56.78 -4.95
CA PHE A 11 28.19 -56.06 -4.19
C PHE A 11 28.80 -54.80 -3.58
N VAL A 12 28.43 -53.64 -4.09
CA VAL A 12 28.75 -52.38 -3.48
C VAL A 12 27.95 -52.31 -2.18
N LYS A 13 28.60 -52.32 -1.02
CA LYS A 13 27.95 -51.98 0.24
C LYS A 13 27.49 -50.55 0.12
N ARG A 14 26.22 -50.38 -0.10
CA ARG A 14 25.55 -49.08 -0.03
C ARG A 14 25.53 -48.68 1.43
N ASP A 15 26.24 -47.61 1.75
CA ASP A 15 26.16 -46.99 3.06
C ASP A 15 24.76 -46.33 3.12
N ASP A 16 23.82 -47.01 3.75
CA ASP A 16 22.40 -46.56 3.77
C ASP A 16 22.23 -45.20 4.47
N PHE A 17 23.24 -44.78 5.20
CA PHE A 17 23.27 -43.44 5.83
C PHE A 17 23.92 -42.35 4.96
N ALA A 18 24.66 -42.68 3.92
CA ALA A 18 25.33 -41.68 3.08
C ALA A 18 24.43 -41.12 1.95
N SER A 19 23.28 -41.76 1.65
CA SER A 19 22.43 -41.39 0.54
C SER A 19 21.32 -40.36 0.89
N GLU A 20 21.15 -40.00 2.17
CA GLU A 20 20.10 -39.10 2.62
C GLU A 20 20.59 -37.82 3.29
N VAL A 21 21.88 -37.60 3.39
CA VAL A 21 22.39 -36.32 3.89
C VAL A 21 22.28 -35.31 2.76
N ILE A 22 21.16 -34.58 2.74
CA ILE A 22 21.02 -33.36 1.93
C ILE A 22 21.99 -32.33 2.55
N ASP A 23 23.20 -32.26 2.04
CA ASP A 23 24.22 -31.28 2.43
C ASP A 23 23.91 -29.90 1.80
N ALA A 24 22.62 -29.52 1.79
CA ALA A 24 22.19 -28.21 1.36
C ALA A 24 22.16 -27.29 2.58
N PRO A 25 22.87 -26.17 2.55
CA PRO A 25 22.84 -25.21 3.66
C PRO A 25 21.40 -24.78 3.91
N ALA A 26 21.00 -24.73 5.18
CA ALA A 26 19.66 -24.34 5.61
C ALA A 26 19.24 -23.02 4.91
N TYR A 27 18.30 -23.14 3.97
CA TYR A 27 17.87 -22.04 3.13
C TYR A 27 16.90 -21.14 3.90
N SER A 28 17.38 -19.99 4.37
CA SER A 28 16.50 -18.99 4.97
C SER A 28 15.78 -18.23 3.85
N TYR A 29 14.49 -18.47 3.69
CA TYR A 29 13.64 -17.83 2.69
C TYR A 29 13.75 -16.29 2.72
N TRP A 30 13.59 -15.69 3.87
CA TRP A 30 13.63 -14.22 4.03
C TRP A 30 15.01 -13.63 3.68
N LYS A 31 16.09 -14.28 4.09
CA LYS A 31 17.45 -13.85 3.76
C LYS A 31 17.71 -13.88 2.26
N SER A 32 17.17 -14.87 1.59
CA SER A 32 17.29 -15.00 0.14
C SER A 32 16.47 -13.97 -0.61
N VAL A 33 15.22 -13.75 -0.18
CA VAL A 33 14.35 -12.71 -0.73
C VAL A 33 15.01 -11.34 -0.61
N PHE A 34 15.48 -10.96 0.59
CA PHE A 34 16.16 -9.68 0.80
C PHE A 34 17.44 -9.56 -0.04
N ARG A 35 18.25 -10.61 -0.11
CA ARG A 35 19.46 -10.61 -0.95
C ARG A 35 19.12 -10.40 -2.43
N GLN A 36 18.09 -11.09 -2.93
CA GLN A 36 17.68 -10.99 -4.32
C GLN A 36 17.04 -9.64 -4.65
N PHE A 37 16.26 -9.09 -3.70
CA PHE A 37 15.65 -7.78 -3.80
C PHE A 37 16.71 -6.67 -3.88
N LEU A 38 17.71 -6.69 -3.00
CA LEU A 38 18.80 -5.71 -2.97
C LEU A 38 19.87 -5.92 -4.07
N LYS A 39 19.85 -7.04 -4.79
CA LYS A 39 20.81 -7.30 -5.87
C LYS A 39 20.49 -6.50 -7.14
N LYS A 40 19.23 -6.13 -7.34
CA LYS A 40 18.79 -5.38 -8.54
C LYS A 40 18.92 -3.88 -8.31
N ARG A 41 19.76 -3.20 -9.08
CA ARG A 41 19.96 -1.73 -9.00
C ARG A 41 18.65 -0.95 -9.13
N THR A 42 17.77 -1.36 -10.06
CA THR A 42 16.45 -0.73 -10.26
C THR A 42 15.62 -0.76 -8.98
N THR A 43 15.63 -1.89 -8.26
CA THR A 43 14.88 -2.03 -7.00
C THR A 43 15.41 -1.09 -5.92
N ILE A 44 16.73 -0.94 -5.83
CA ILE A 44 17.36 -0.02 -4.87
C ILE A 44 16.97 1.44 -5.20
N ILE A 45 17.02 1.83 -6.47
CA ILE A 45 16.64 3.18 -6.90
C ILE A 45 15.18 3.47 -6.57
N MET A 46 14.26 2.55 -6.92
CA MET A 46 12.85 2.70 -6.62
C MET A 46 12.56 2.76 -5.12
N LEU A 47 13.25 1.92 -4.33
CA LEU A 47 13.15 1.95 -2.88
C LEU A 47 13.65 3.28 -2.30
N ALA A 48 14.76 3.80 -2.81
CA ALA A 48 15.31 5.08 -2.37
C ALA A 48 14.35 6.24 -2.68
N ILE A 49 13.72 6.24 -3.86
CA ILE A 49 12.71 7.23 -4.23
C ILE A 49 11.49 7.13 -3.30
N LEU A 50 10.98 5.92 -3.06
CA LEU A 50 9.84 5.69 -2.16
C LEU A 50 10.14 6.18 -0.75
N VAL A 51 11.29 5.78 -0.20
CA VAL A 51 11.73 6.23 1.13
C VAL A 51 11.91 7.74 1.17
N GLY A 52 12.48 8.34 0.11
CA GLY A 52 12.62 9.79 -0.01
C GLY A 52 11.27 10.52 0.03
N ILE A 53 10.27 10.04 -0.71
CA ILE A 53 8.91 10.61 -0.69
C ILE A 53 8.28 10.47 0.70
N LEU A 54 8.40 9.30 1.34
CA LEU A 54 7.86 9.09 2.68
C LEU A 54 8.54 10.01 3.72
N LEU A 55 9.86 10.10 3.68
CA LEU A 55 10.62 11.00 4.57
C LEU A 55 10.19 12.45 4.37
N MET A 56 10.12 12.92 3.12
CA MET A 56 9.68 14.28 2.83
C MET A 56 8.24 14.53 3.30
N SER A 57 7.33 13.55 3.14
CA SER A 57 5.93 13.69 3.56
C SER A 57 5.76 13.75 5.08
N PHE A 58 6.60 13.06 5.85
CA PHE A 58 6.44 13.00 7.30
C PHE A 58 7.41 13.92 8.05
N VAL A 59 8.66 14.04 7.59
CA VAL A 59 9.69 14.82 8.27
C VAL A 59 9.58 16.29 7.93
N TYR A 60 9.44 16.64 6.65
CA TYR A 60 9.37 18.04 6.23
C TYR A 60 8.26 18.84 6.93
N PRO A 61 7.00 18.36 7.03
CA PRO A 61 5.93 19.08 7.74
C PRO A 61 6.17 19.29 9.23
N MET A 62 7.12 18.59 9.85
CA MET A 62 7.47 18.81 11.27
C MET A 62 8.34 20.05 11.48
N PHE A 63 9.07 20.46 10.44
CA PHE A 63 9.97 21.61 10.48
C PHE A 63 9.40 22.84 9.77
N SER A 64 8.33 22.68 8.99
CA SER A 64 7.65 23.77 8.30
C SER A 64 6.59 24.42 9.20
N ASN A 65 6.56 25.73 9.22
CA ASN A 65 5.51 26.51 9.90
C ASN A 65 4.26 26.70 9.02
N PHE A 66 4.06 25.83 8.03
CA PHE A 66 2.92 25.92 7.14
C PHE A 66 1.63 25.54 7.85
N ASP A 67 0.66 26.43 7.87
CA ASP A 67 -0.71 26.16 8.33
C ASP A 67 -1.67 26.18 7.14
N TYR A 68 -2.34 25.05 6.91
CA TYR A 68 -3.34 24.93 5.86
C TYR A 68 -4.55 25.85 6.10
N ASN A 69 -4.90 26.11 7.38
CA ASN A 69 -6.04 26.92 7.78
C ASN A 69 -5.70 28.42 7.91
N ASP A 70 -4.43 28.79 7.76
CA ASP A 70 -4.04 30.19 7.80
C ASP A 70 -4.61 30.95 6.61
N VAL A 71 -5.52 31.87 6.88
CA VAL A 71 -6.16 32.75 5.90
C VAL A 71 -5.52 34.13 5.84
N SER A 72 -4.46 34.40 6.61
CA SER A 72 -3.84 35.74 6.74
C SER A 72 -3.35 36.28 5.38
N LYS A 73 -2.93 35.42 4.49
CA LYS A 73 -2.40 35.78 3.16
C LYS A 73 -3.48 35.80 2.07
N VAL A 74 -4.70 35.37 2.35
CA VAL A 74 -5.78 35.32 1.36
C VAL A 74 -6.17 36.70 0.85
N ASN A 75 -5.98 37.74 1.65
CA ASN A 75 -6.26 39.12 1.25
C ASN A 75 -5.01 39.86 0.70
N ASP A 76 -3.86 39.22 0.68
CA ASP A 76 -2.65 39.78 0.11
C ASP A 76 -2.50 39.38 -1.37
N PHE A 77 -2.99 40.22 -2.25
CA PHE A 77 -2.93 40.01 -3.69
C PHE A 77 -1.48 39.91 -4.20
N SER A 78 -0.50 40.52 -3.51
CA SER A 78 0.91 40.47 -3.91
C SER A 78 1.57 39.13 -3.62
N ALA A 79 1.00 38.35 -2.70
CA ALA A 79 1.49 37.01 -2.36
C ALA A 79 0.96 35.90 -3.30
N ARG A 80 -0.07 36.21 -4.12
CA ARG A 80 -0.72 35.22 -4.98
C ARG A 80 0.04 34.97 -6.26
N LEU A 81 0.01 33.70 -6.71
CA LEU A 81 0.58 33.27 -8.01
C LEU A 81 2.01 33.73 -8.27
N ASN A 82 2.80 33.89 -7.24
CA ASN A 82 4.21 34.26 -7.39
C ASN A 82 4.99 33.10 -8.02
N PRO A 83 5.92 33.40 -8.92
CA PRO A 83 6.78 32.39 -9.53
C PRO A 83 7.71 31.74 -8.50
N PRO A 84 8.30 30.58 -8.84
CA PRO A 84 9.29 29.92 -8.01
C PRO A 84 10.40 30.87 -7.54
N SER A 85 10.67 30.83 -6.23
CA SER A 85 11.67 31.70 -5.59
C SER A 85 12.34 30.98 -4.41
N GLY A 86 13.41 31.57 -3.84
CA GLY A 86 14.06 31.01 -2.65
C GLY A 86 13.16 30.92 -1.40
N LYS A 87 12.04 31.67 -1.37
CA LYS A 87 11.04 31.62 -0.29
C LYS A 87 9.89 30.66 -0.58
N ALA A 88 9.61 30.38 -1.85
CA ALA A 88 8.57 29.48 -2.31
C ALA A 88 9.12 28.69 -3.50
N LEU A 89 9.66 27.49 -3.25
CA LEU A 89 10.36 26.68 -4.26
C LEU A 89 9.54 26.38 -5.51
N PHE A 90 8.23 26.16 -5.36
CA PHE A 90 7.29 25.93 -6.48
C PHE A 90 6.37 27.14 -6.72
N GLY A 91 6.69 28.28 -6.13
CA GLY A 91 5.80 29.44 -6.16
C GLY A 91 4.65 29.35 -5.17
N THR A 92 3.65 30.22 -5.35
CA THR A 92 2.48 30.32 -4.48
C THR A 92 1.19 30.05 -5.22
N ASP A 93 0.16 29.58 -4.50
CA ASP A 93 -1.17 29.33 -5.02
C ASP A 93 -2.03 30.62 -5.09
N ASN A 94 -3.32 30.46 -5.47
CA ASN A 94 -4.30 31.55 -5.50
C ASN A 94 -4.58 32.17 -4.13
N ASN A 95 -4.19 31.53 -3.05
CA ASN A 95 -4.35 32.01 -1.67
C ASN A 95 -3.04 32.58 -1.10
N GLY A 96 -1.99 32.68 -1.91
CA GLY A 96 -0.66 33.14 -1.48
C GLY A 96 0.12 32.12 -0.65
N LYS A 97 -0.31 30.85 -0.63
CA LYS A 97 0.35 29.77 0.11
C LYS A 97 1.42 29.10 -0.74
N SER A 98 2.51 28.66 -0.11
CA SER A 98 3.57 27.90 -0.78
C SER A 98 3.05 26.58 -1.33
N LEU A 99 3.20 26.38 -2.64
CA LEU A 99 2.81 25.13 -3.30
C LEU A 99 3.66 23.94 -2.83
N PHE A 100 4.95 24.17 -2.57
CA PHE A 100 5.85 23.13 -2.08
C PHE A 100 5.39 22.59 -0.72
N ASP A 101 5.07 23.49 0.22
CA ASP A 101 4.54 23.11 1.52
C ASP A 101 3.22 22.37 1.38
N GLY A 102 2.29 22.92 0.57
CA GLY A 102 0.99 22.32 0.31
C GLY A 102 1.06 20.90 -0.22
N VAL A 103 2.01 20.60 -1.12
CA VAL A 103 2.23 19.24 -1.66
C VAL A 103 2.64 18.26 -0.56
N TRP A 104 3.61 18.61 0.30
CA TRP A 104 4.09 17.68 1.32
C TRP A 104 3.10 17.50 2.48
N PHE A 105 2.40 18.56 2.87
CA PHE A 105 1.30 18.45 3.84
C PHE A 105 0.14 17.62 3.28
N GLY A 106 -0.23 17.84 2.01
CA GLY A 106 -1.24 17.06 1.31
C GLY A 106 -0.84 15.58 1.18
N ALA A 107 0.40 15.30 0.80
CA ALA A 107 0.94 13.95 0.71
C ALA A 107 0.88 13.21 2.06
N ARG A 108 1.30 13.87 3.15
CA ARG A 108 1.18 13.31 4.51
C ARG A 108 -0.25 12.91 4.84
N ASN A 109 -1.19 13.85 4.67
CA ASN A 109 -2.60 13.59 4.97
C ASN A 109 -3.18 12.47 4.09
N SER A 110 -2.87 12.47 2.80
CA SER A 110 -3.33 11.41 1.88
C SER A 110 -2.80 10.03 2.26
N ILE A 111 -1.52 9.92 2.63
CA ILE A 111 -0.92 8.66 3.07
C ILE A 111 -1.58 8.16 4.35
N ILE A 112 -1.82 9.05 5.34
CA ILE A 112 -2.45 8.65 6.60
C ILE A 112 -3.89 8.21 6.37
N ILE A 113 -4.68 8.97 5.60
CA ILE A 113 -6.08 8.63 5.26
C ILE A 113 -6.12 7.27 4.56
N SER A 114 -5.30 7.08 3.52
CA SER A 114 -5.26 5.84 2.76
C SER A 114 -4.85 4.65 3.62
N PHE A 115 -3.87 4.81 4.51
CA PHE A 115 -3.43 3.76 5.40
C PHE A 115 -4.53 3.35 6.38
N ILE A 116 -5.16 4.31 7.05
CA ILE A 116 -6.23 4.02 8.02
C ILE A 116 -7.43 3.38 7.30
N ALA A 117 -7.88 3.96 6.18
CA ALA A 117 -8.99 3.40 5.41
C ALA A 117 -8.69 1.98 4.91
N THR A 118 -7.45 1.71 4.45
CA THR A 118 -7.04 0.37 4.01
C THR A 118 -7.07 -0.63 5.17
N VAL A 119 -6.55 -0.27 6.34
CA VAL A 119 -6.58 -1.16 7.51
C VAL A 119 -8.02 -1.50 7.89
N ILE A 120 -8.91 -0.51 7.94
CA ILE A 120 -10.33 -0.72 8.24
C ILE A 120 -10.96 -1.65 7.19
N ASN A 121 -10.74 -1.36 5.90
CA ASN A 121 -11.32 -2.13 4.81
C ASN A 121 -10.81 -3.57 4.77
N VAL A 122 -9.51 -3.80 5.05
CA VAL A 122 -8.94 -5.15 5.12
C VAL A 122 -9.52 -5.92 6.30
N VAL A 123 -9.55 -5.32 7.49
CA VAL A 123 -10.08 -5.99 8.69
C VAL A 123 -11.55 -6.36 8.50
N VAL A 124 -12.38 -5.40 8.08
CA VAL A 124 -13.81 -5.62 7.84
C VAL A 124 -14.01 -6.61 6.69
N GLY A 125 -13.28 -6.43 5.58
CA GLY A 125 -13.36 -7.29 4.41
C GLY A 125 -13.00 -8.75 4.69
N VAL A 126 -11.95 -9.00 5.46
CA VAL A 126 -11.54 -10.36 5.87
C VAL A 126 -12.60 -11.02 6.77
N ILE A 127 -13.11 -10.30 7.76
CA ILE A 127 -14.14 -10.81 8.66
C ILE A 127 -15.42 -11.13 7.89
N VAL A 128 -15.91 -10.19 7.10
CA VAL A 128 -17.15 -10.36 6.33
C VAL A 128 -16.98 -11.39 5.22
N GLY A 129 -15.86 -11.39 4.50
CA GLY A 129 -15.56 -12.38 3.47
C GLY A 129 -15.46 -13.80 4.03
N GLY A 130 -14.82 -13.95 5.20
CA GLY A 130 -14.79 -15.24 5.91
C GLY A 130 -16.19 -15.73 6.29
N ILE A 131 -17.09 -14.86 6.76
CA ILE A 131 -18.49 -15.20 7.05
C ILE A 131 -19.25 -15.52 5.77
N TRP A 132 -19.01 -14.76 4.71
CA TRP A 132 -19.63 -14.94 3.40
C TRP A 132 -19.38 -16.34 2.84
N GLY A 133 -18.13 -16.85 2.93
CA GLY A 133 -17.75 -18.17 2.42
C GLY A 133 -18.34 -19.37 3.19
N ILE A 134 -18.94 -19.18 4.38
CA ILE A 134 -19.41 -20.30 5.22
C ILE A 134 -20.69 -20.95 4.66
N SER A 135 -21.58 -20.19 4.04
CA SER A 135 -22.93 -20.67 3.69
C SER A 135 -23.42 -20.17 2.34
N LYS A 136 -23.96 -21.10 1.54
CA LYS A 136 -24.62 -20.78 0.24
C LYS A 136 -25.78 -19.78 0.36
N SER A 137 -26.43 -19.72 1.52
CA SER A 137 -27.53 -18.78 1.76
C SER A 137 -27.00 -17.37 1.99
N ILE A 138 -25.89 -17.24 2.75
CA ILE A 138 -25.20 -15.98 2.97
C ILE A 138 -24.58 -15.49 1.65
N ASP A 139 -23.95 -16.41 0.90
CA ASP A 139 -23.36 -16.11 -0.41
C ASP A 139 -24.37 -15.47 -1.38
N ARG A 140 -25.58 -16.03 -1.47
CA ARG A 140 -26.61 -15.46 -2.35
C ARG A 140 -26.98 -14.04 -1.97
N ILE A 141 -27.15 -13.74 -0.69
CA ILE A 141 -27.52 -12.39 -0.20
C ILE A 141 -26.37 -11.43 -0.42
N MET A 142 -25.16 -11.84 -0.07
CA MET A 142 -23.97 -11.00 -0.19
C MET A 142 -23.59 -10.72 -1.63
N MET A 143 -23.84 -11.67 -2.55
CA MET A 143 -23.66 -11.47 -3.97
C MET A 143 -24.61 -10.37 -4.52
N GLU A 144 -25.87 -10.35 -4.07
CA GLU A 144 -26.80 -9.27 -4.44
C GLU A 144 -26.34 -7.91 -3.91
N VAL A 145 -25.91 -7.87 -2.64
CA VAL A 145 -25.33 -6.64 -2.03
C VAL A 145 -24.11 -6.16 -2.80
N TYR A 146 -23.19 -7.09 -3.13
CA TYR A 146 -22.02 -6.79 -3.93
C TYR A 146 -22.40 -6.22 -5.29
N ASN A 147 -23.30 -6.86 -6.01
CA ASN A 147 -23.75 -6.42 -7.34
C ASN A 147 -24.37 -5.02 -7.31
N VAL A 148 -25.18 -4.72 -6.31
CA VAL A 148 -25.77 -3.38 -6.15
C VAL A 148 -24.70 -2.32 -5.91
N ILE A 149 -23.80 -2.56 -4.95
CA ILE A 149 -22.76 -1.58 -4.58
C ILE A 149 -21.71 -1.41 -5.68
N SER A 150 -21.29 -2.51 -6.31
CA SER A 150 -20.24 -2.48 -7.35
C SER A 150 -20.65 -1.77 -8.63
N ASN A 151 -21.96 -1.65 -8.89
CA ASN A 151 -22.46 -0.90 -10.03
C ASN A 151 -22.44 0.63 -9.81
N ILE A 152 -22.22 1.09 -8.58
CA ILE A 152 -22.08 2.51 -8.28
C ILE A 152 -20.59 2.87 -8.28
N PRO A 153 -20.15 3.87 -9.07
CA PRO A 153 -18.76 4.31 -9.03
C PRO A 153 -18.35 4.71 -7.62
N PHE A 154 -17.32 4.07 -7.08
CA PHE A 154 -16.82 4.29 -5.71
C PHE A 154 -16.63 5.78 -5.38
N MET A 155 -16.04 6.53 -6.32
CA MET A 155 -15.81 7.97 -6.15
C MET A 155 -17.11 8.76 -5.96
N LEU A 156 -18.22 8.38 -6.62
CA LEU A 156 -19.51 9.04 -6.40
C LEU A 156 -20.01 8.84 -4.98
N ILE A 157 -19.87 7.61 -4.44
CA ILE A 157 -20.26 7.32 -3.06
C ILE A 157 -19.45 8.19 -2.09
N VAL A 158 -18.14 8.22 -2.27
CA VAL A 158 -17.24 9.02 -1.40
C VAL A 158 -17.58 10.51 -1.47
N ILE A 159 -17.79 11.05 -2.67
CA ILE A 159 -18.13 12.48 -2.84
C ILE A 159 -19.47 12.82 -2.17
N VAL A 160 -20.52 12.03 -2.41
CA VAL A 160 -21.85 12.25 -1.84
C VAL A 160 -21.81 12.17 -0.31
N LEU A 161 -21.13 11.16 0.24
CA LEU A 161 -20.99 10.99 1.68
C LEU A 161 -20.19 12.14 2.30
N THR A 162 -19.07 12.51 1.71
CA THR A 162 -18.24 13.62 2.20
C THR A 162 -19.01 14.94 2.13
N TYR A 163 -19.79 15.15 1.10
CA TYR A 163 -20.64 16.36 0.98
C TYR A 163 -21.73 16.41 2.05
N SER A 164 -22.38 15.27 2.33
CA SER A 164 -23.47 15.21 3.32
C SER A 164 -22.98 15.24 4.77
N MET A 165 -21.82 14.65 5.05
CA MET A 165 -21.21 14.58 6.40
C MET A 165 -20.33 15.79 6.72
N GLY A 166 -20.04 16.62 5.72
CA GLY A 166 -19.10 17.73 5.81
C GLY A 166 -17.65 17.33 5.48
N SER A 167 -16.87 18.32 5.04
CA SER A 167 -15.47 18.14 4.73
C SER A 167 -14.65 17.99 6.02
N GLY A 168 -14.07 16.82 6.26
CA GLY A 168 -13.26 16.56 7.42
C GLY A 168 -12.41 15.29 7.25
N PHE A 169 -11.28 15.26 7.93
CA PHE A 169 -10.35 14.12 7.89
C PHE A 169 -11.04 12.79 8.22
N TRP A 170 -11.78 12.73 9.30
CA TRP A 170 -12.49 11.52 9.74
C TRP A 170 -13.69 11.17 8.86
N ASN A 171 -14.41 12.19 8.37
CA ASN A 171 -15.54 11.97 7.47
C ASN A 171 -15.09 11.34 6.15
N LEU A 172 -13.93 11.75 5.62
CA LEU A 172 -13.35 11.14 4.44
C LEU A 172 -12.96 9.68 4.67
N ILE A 173 -12.33 9.37 5.81
CA ILE A 173 -11.99 7.99 6.17
C ILE A 173 -13.25 7.13 6.28
N LEU A 174 -14.29 7.61 6.95
CA LEU A 174 -15.56 6.91 7.06
C LEU A 174 -16.20 6.68 5.69
N ALA A 175 -16.24 7.72 4.84
CA ALA A 175 -16.79 7.60 3.50
C ALA A 175 -16.07 6.56 2.65
N MET A 176 -14.73 6.54 2.71
CA MET A 176 -13.92 5.55 1.99
C MET A 176 -14.04 4.14 2.57
N SER A 177 -14.28 4.03 3.87
CA SER A 177 -14.36 2.72 4.54
C SER A 177 -15.75 2.10 4.49
N LEU A 178 -16.80 2.90 4.23
CA LEU A 178 -18.18 2.40 4.26
C LEU A 178 -18.45 1.33 3.19
N THR A 179 -17.85 1.46 2.03
CA THR A 179 -18.05 0.54 0.90
C THR A 179 -16.75 -0.14 0.42
N GLY A 180 -15.59 0.36 0.84
CA GLY A 180 -14.29 -0.13 0.36
C GLY A 180 -13.97 -1.57 0.74
N TRP A 181 -14.54 -2.08 1.84
CA TRP A 181 -14.35 -3.45 2.32
C TRP A 181 -15.00 -4.51 1.43
N ILE A 182 -16.06 -4.14 0.66
CA ILE A 182 -16.89 -5.14 -0.03
C ILE A 182 -16.14 -5.87 -1.14
N GLY A 183 -15.26 -5.18 -1.86
CA GLY A 183 -14.40 -5.79 -2.89
C GLY A 183 -13.39 -6.77 -2.29
N ILE A 184 -12.88 -6.48 -1.09
CA ILE A 184 -11.97 -7.38 -0.36
C ILE A 184 -12.73 -8.61 0.11
N ALA A 185 -13.92 -8.43 0.68
CA ALA A 185 -14.79 -9.52 1.12
C ALA A 185 -15.16 -10.46 -0.01
N TYR A 186 -15.43 -9.95 -1.20
CA TYR A 186 -15.71 -10.75 -2.41
C TYR A 186 -14.51 -11.57 -2.87
N THR A 187 -13.30 -11.11 -2.64
CA THR A 187 -12.07 -11.78 -3.11
C THR A 187 -11.62 -12.92 -2.20
N ILE A 188 -12.08 -12.96 -0.94
CA ILE A 188 -11.73 -13.97 0.06
C ILE A 188 -12.66 -15.17 -0.02
#